data_a645aef11dd08b153162dd5c1c699fb0
#
_entry.id   a645aef11dd08b153162dd5c1c699fb0
#
_cell.length_a   1.000
_cell.length_b   1.000
_cell.length_c   1.000
_cell.angle_alpha   90.00
_cell.angle_beta   90.00
_cell.angle_gamma   90.00
#
_symmetry.space_group_name_H-M   'P 1'
#
loop_
_entity.id
_entity.type
_entity.pdbx_description
1 polymer ?
#
loop_
_entity_poly.entity_id
_entity_poly.type
_entity_poly.pdbx_seq_one_letter_code
_entity_poly.pdbx_strand_id
1 'polypeptide(L)'
;MRPTLRVRRDVCGGPTAQERVDLARRENDHIYTAEDFGCPCVFVGVPVSLTRPALDALSRNRMRLSRYFLPILRETPKEAEIVSHRLMLRAGMMRQEAAGIYAFLPLGLRVLDKICRIVREEQDRSGAIELLMPTIQSADLWRESGRYEAYGKEMLRIKDRHERDMLYGPTNEEMITEIFRAYVRSYKDLPLNLYHIQWKFRDEVRPRFGLMRGREFLMKDAYSFDVDQAGARHSYNKMFVAYLRTFARLGLKSIPMRADTGPIGGDLSHEFIILADTGESEVFCHKDYLDFEVPGENVNFGDVAAVQGVVDKWTSLYAATSDMHDAAGFGALPEAAKVSARGIEVGHIFYFGTKYSEPMKALVAGPDGTEKPVHMGSYGIGPSRLVAAVIEACHDETGIKWPEAIAPFRVIILNLKQGDAATDAASERLYGELTAAHVDVLYHDRDERPGAKFATADLIGIPWQILVGPKGLAEGKVELKCRADGSRTMLTLTEAVARFAR
;
A
#
# COMPACT_ATOMS: atom_id res chain seq x y z
N MET A 1 56.53 -5.81 -4.98
CA MET A 1 56.62 -4.35 -4.76
C MET A 1 55.36 -3.71 -5.32
N ARG A 2 54.45 -3.29 -4.46
CA ARG A 2 53.25 -2.53 -4.86
C ARG A 2 53.49 -1.07 -4.50
N PRO A 3 53.24 -0.10 -5.37
CA PRO A 3 53.33 1.30 -5.00
C PRO A 3 52.08 1.72 -4.23
N THR A 4 52.25 2.18 -3.01
CA THR A 4 51.26 2.85 -2.16
C THR A 4 51.06 4.27 -2.70
N LEU A 5 49.86 4.56 -3.19
CA LEU A 5 49.44 5.94 -3.50
C LEU A 5 49.11 6.64 -2.17
N ARG A 6 49.99 7.53 -1.73
CA ARG A 6 49.67 8.55 -0.69
C ARG A 6 48.87 9.67 -1.33
N VAL A 7 47.59 9.75 -1.03
CA VAL A 7 46.78 10.94 -1.32
C VAL A 7 47.16 12.01 -0.31
N ARG A 8 47.81 13.08 -0.78
CA ARG A 8 47.98 14.33 -0.03
C ARG A 8 46.60 14.98 0.11
N ARG A 9 46.09 15.06 1.34
CA ARG A 9 45.08 16.03 1.74
C ARG A 9 45.81 17.36 1.90
N ASP A 10 45.44 18.30 1.09
CA ASP A 10 45.62 19.75 1.20
C ASP A 10 45.81 20.31 -0.22
N VAL A 11 44.75 20.84 -0.72
CA VAL A 11 44.53 21.95 -1.66
C VAL A 11 43.18 21.79 -2.35
N CYS A 12 42.10 22.15 -1.67
CA CYS A 12 40.86 22.65 -2.29
C CYS A 12 40.03 23.28 -1.19
N GLY A 13 40.27 24.59 -0.94
CA GLY A 13 39.36 25.39 -0.12
C GLY A 13 38.06 25.66 -0.88
N GLY A 14 37.17 24.72 -0.83
CA GLY A 14 35.80 24.91 -1.31
C GLY A 14 34.92 25.48 -0.19
N PRO A 15 33.78 26.12 -0.50
CA PRO A 15 32.92 26.76 0.48
C PRO A 15 32.44 25.77 1.53
N THR A 16 32.33 26.23 2.77
CA THR A 16 31.84 25.43 3.90
C THR A 16 30.41 24.95 3.68
N ALA A 17 29.98 23.93 4.43
CA ALA A 17 28.63 23.42 4.35
C ALA A 17 27.56 24.51 4.56
N GLN A 18 27.85 25.52 5.39
CA GLN A 18 26.98 26.65 5.66
C GLN A 18 26.88 27.61 4.47
N GLU A 19 28.00 27.88 3.79
CA GLU A 19 28.03 28.72 2.60
C GLU A 19 27.30 28.05 1.40
N ARG A 20 27.30 26.72 1.33
CA ARG A 20 26.52 25.96 0.33
C ARG A 20 25.01 26.05 0.57
N VAL A 21 24.58 26.05 1.84
CA VAL A 21 23.16 26.23 2.20
C VAL A 21 22.69 27.65 1.91
N ASP A 22 23.53 28.65 2.12
CA ASP A 22 23.19 30.06 1.89
C ASP A 22 23.20 30.43 0.38
N LEU A 23 24.04 29.79 -0.42
CA LEU A 23 24.02 29.88 -1.88
C LEU A 23 22.77 29.24 -2.48
N ALA A 24 22.36 28.07 -1.98
CA ALA A 24 21.14 27.38 -2.43
C ALA A 24 19.83 28.14 -2.10
N ARG A 25 19.87 29.11 -1.20
CA ARG A 25 18.71 29.95 -0.82
C ARG A 25 18.55 31.22 -1.64
N ARG A 26 19.56 31.62 -2.42
CA ARG A 26 19.57 32.93 -3.05
C ARG A 26 19.13 33.00 -4.50
N GLU A 27 19.12 31.90 -5.26
CA GLU A 27 18.76 31.99 -6.69
C GLU A 27 18.01 30.77 -7.20
N ASN A 28 16.80 31.03 -7.65
CA ASN A 28 15.88 30.04 -8.20
C ASN A 28 16.12 29.74 -9.70
N ASP A 29 17.16 30.27 -10.37
CA ASP A 29 17.28 30.20 -11.82
C ASP A 29 18.71 30.04 -12.41
N HIS A 30 19.73 29.59 -11.65
CA HIS A 30 21.06 29.35 -12.25
C HIS A 30 21.47 27.88 -12.24
N ILE A 31 21.80 27.38 -13.41
CA ILE A 31 22.43 26.08 -13.63
C ILE A 31 23.94 26.24 -13.38
N TYR A 32 24.44 25.60 -12.33
CA TYR A 32 25.89 25.56 -12.08
C TYR A 32 26.57 24.57 -13.02
N THR A 33 27.64 25.01 -13.71
CA THR A 33 28.50 24.14 -14.51
C THR A 33 29.70 23.66 -13.67
N ALA A 34 30.38 22.62 -14.11
CA ALA A 34 31.56 22.09 -13.43
C ALA A 34 32.69 23.13 -13.31
N GLU A 35 32.67 24.19 -14.12
CA GLU A 35 33.63 25.31 -14.12
C GLU A 35 33.43 26.23 -12.89
N ASP A 36 32.22 26.31 -12.34
CA ASP A 36 31.91 27.13 -11.18
C ASP A 36 32.57 26.61 -9.88
N PHE A 37 33.10 25.39 -9.90
CA PHE A 37 33.68 24.70 -8.73
C PHE A 37 35.20 24.47 -8.84
N GLY A 38 35.87 24.92 -9.89
CA GLY A 38 37.33 24.91 -10.01
C GLY A 38 38.00 23.52 -9.86
N CYS A 39 37.34 22.43 -10.27
CA CYS A 39 37.86 21.07 -10.13
C CYS A 39 38.33 20.52 -11.50
N PRO A 40 39.62 20.21 -11.70
CA PRO A 40 40.13 19.70 -12.97
C PRO A 40 39.99 18.18 -13.08
N CYS A 41 38.77 17.64 -12.94
CA CYS A 41 38.51 16.23 -13.27
C CYS A 41 37.82 16.17 -14.63
N VAL A 42 38.60 15.80 -15.66
CA VAL A 42 38.08 15.56 -17.01
C VAL A 42 37.22 14.30 -16.98
N PHE A 43 35.93 14.46 -16.86
CA PHE A 43 34.94 13.46 -17.26
C PHE A 43 34.55 13.77 -18.71
N VAL A 44 34.96 12.94 -19.65
CA VAL A 44 34.44 12.93 -21.03
C VAL A 44 33.05 12.30 -20.97
N GLY A 45 32.07 13.10 -20.58
CA GLY A 45 30.66 12.79 -20.67
C GLY A 45 29.96 14.03 -21.21
N VAL A 46 29.31 13.92 -22.34
CA VAL A 46 28.49 15.00 -22.92
C VAL A 46 27.49 15.43 -21.84
N PRO A 47 27.52 16.68 -21.32
CA PRO A 47 26.52 17.13 -20.37
C PRO A 47 25.23 17.37 -21.16
N VAL A 48 24.33 16.40 -21.14
CA VAL A 48 22.93 16.67 -21.48
C VAL A 48 22.33 17.38 -20.26
N SER A 49 22.51 18.70 -20.19
CA SER A 49 21.74 19.52 -19.25
C SER A 49 20.30 19.54 -19.74
N LEU A 50 19.51 18.60 -19.26
CA LEU A 50 18.05 18.64 -19.45
C LEU A 50 17.52 19.77 -18.58
N THR A 51 17.06 20.86 -19.18
CA THR A 51 16.34 21.91 -18.48
C THR A 51 15.08 21.34 -17.83
N ARG A 52 14.64 21.89 -16.69
CA ARG A 52 13.42 21.46 -16.00
C ARG A 52 12.22 21.25 -16.96
N PRO A 53 11.97 22.15 -17.97
CA PRO A 53 10.98 21.89 -19.01
C PRO A 53 11.23 20.65 -19.87
N ALA A 54 12.50 20.28 -20.10
CA ALA A 54 12.84 19.08 -20.88
C ALA A 54 12.65 17.79 -20.06
N LEU A 55 12.95 17.81 -18.76
CA LEU A 55 12.65 16.73 -17.83
C LEU A 55 11.14 16.57 -17.66
N ASP A 56 10.39 17.66 -17.57
CA ASP A 56 8.92 17.66 -17.51
C ASP A 56 8.33 17.16 -18.84
N ALA A 57 8.90 17.54 -19.99
CA ALA A 57 8.48 17.04 -21.28
C ALA A 57 8.76 15.53 -21.46
N LEU A 58 9.88 15.02 -20.91
CA LEU A 58 10.19 13.59 -20.90
C LEU A 58 9.27 12.81 -19.97
N SER A 59 8.88 13.37 -18.82
CA SER A 59 7.91 12.76 -17.93
C SER A 59 6.50 12.75 -18.52
N ARG A 60 6.08 13.84 -19.20
CA ARG A 60 4.81 13.95 -19.91
C ARG A 60 4.66 12.92 -21.03
N ASN A 61 5.77 12.59 -21.74
CA ASN A 61 5.77 11.60 -22.82
C ASN A 61 5.61 10.15 -22.33
N ARG A 62 5.79 9.87 -21.04
CA ARG A 62 5.75 8.51 -20.48
C ARG A 62 4.34 7.97 -20.24
N MET A 63 3.34 8.84 -20.08
CA MET A 63 1.96 8.44 -19.78
C MET A 63 1.08 8.37 -21.05
N ARG A 64 1.71 8.10 -22.19
CA ARG A 64 1.04 7.76 -23.45
C ARG A 64 1.07 6.25 -23.64
N LEU A 65 -0.04 5.68 -24.04
CA LEU A 65 -0.15 4.22 -24.15
C LEU A 65 0.79 3.64 -25.21
N SER A 66 1.15 4.41 -26.24
CA SER A 66 2.18 4.02 -27.23
C SER A 66 3.57 3.83 -26.64
N ARG A 67 3.85 4.42 -25.48
CA ARG A 67 5.15 4.39 -24.80
C ARG A 67 5.10 3.78 -23.38
N TYR A 68 3.91 3.55 -22.87
CA TYR A 68 3.70 2.93 -21.56
C TYR A 68 3.78 1.42 -21.68
N PHE A 69 4.63 0.80 -20.85
CA PHE A 69 4.73 -0.66 -20.83
C PHE A 69 3.50 -1.27 -20.17
N LEU A 70 2.54 -1.67 -21.02
CA LEU A 70 1.28 -2.27 -20.62
C LEU A 70 1.01 -3.52 -21.48
N PRO A 71 1.48 -4.70 -21.05
CA PRO A 71 1.32 -5.96 -21.76
C PRO A 71 -0.05 -6.59 -21.48
N ILE A 72 -1.09 -6.11 -22.15
CA ILE A 72 -2.45 -6.63 -22.03
C ILE A 72 -2.55 -8.01 -22.69
N LEU A 73 -3.12 -8.97 -21.97
CA LEU A 73 -3.42 -10.30 -22.49
C LEU A 73 -4.86 -10.35 -23.03
N ARG A 74 -5.03 -10.91 -24.22
CA ARG A 74 -6.36 -11.11 -24.83
C ARG A 74 -7.12 -12.26 -24.17
N GLU A 75 -6.40 -13.33 -23.83
CA GLU A 75 -6.94 -14.52 -23.22
C GLU A 75 -6.66 -14.57 -21.73
N THR A 76 -7.53 -15.23 -20.99
CA THR A 76 -7.32 -15.48 -19.56
C THR A 76 -6.35 -16.66 -19.39
N PRO A 77 -5.27 -16.49 -18.63
CA PRO A 77 -4.38 -17.60 -18.28
C PRO A 77 -5.15 -18.70 -17.53
N LYS A 78 -4.86 -19.97 -17.87
CA LYS A 78 -5.58 -21.12 -17.32
C LYS A 78 -5.43 -21.31 -15.82
N GLU A 79 -4.30 -20.85 -15.27
CA GLU A 79 -3.95 -20.89 -13.85
C GLU A 79 -4.71 -19.86 -13.00
N ALA A 80 -5.37 -18.90 -13.62
CA ALA A 80 -6.07 -17.83 -12.92
C ALA A 80 -7.52 -18.22 -12.57
N GLU A 81 -7.75 -18.68 -11.35
CA GLU A 81 -9.04 -19.17 -10.88
C GLU A 81 -10.02 -18.07 -10.50
N ILE A 82 -9.58 -17.11 -9.67
CA ILE A 82 -10.45 -16.04 -9.17
C ILE A 82 -10.38 -14.78 -10.04
N VAL A 83 -11.36 -13.89 -9.87
CA VAL A 83 -11.54 -12.71 -10.72
C VAL A 83 -10.35 -11.77 -10.65
N SER A 84 -9.86 -11.45 -9.45
CA SER A 84 -8.72 -10.55 -9.27
C SER A 84 -7.48 -11.08 -9.97
N HIS A 85 -7.17 -12.37 -9.81
CA HIS A 85 -6.02 -13.01 -10.47
C HIS A 85 -6.11 -12.89 -11.99
N ARG A 86 -7.30 -13.22 -12.56
CA ARG A 86 -7.55 -13.11 -14.01
C ARG A 86 -7.39 -11.68 -14.52
N LEU A 87 -8.05 -10.72 -13.85
CA LEU A 87 -8.03 -9.32 -14.29
C LEU A 87 -6.64 -8.70 -14.15
N MET A 88 -5.91 -8.98 -13.08
CA MET A 88 -4.55 -8.46 -12.89
C MET A 88 -3.58 -8.95 -13.96
N LEU A 89 -3.61 -10.24 -14.30
CA LEU A 89 -2.77 -10.79 -15.38
C LEU A 89 -3.19 -10.21 -16.74
N ARG A 90 -4.49 -10.20 -17.04
CA ARG A 90 -5.00 -9.66 -18.31
C ARG A 90 -4.71 -8.17 -18.48
N ALA A 91 -4.87 -7.38 -17.43
CA ALA A 91 -4.60 -5.94 -17.45
C ALA A 91 -3.11 -5.59 -17.47
N GLY A 92 -2.22 -6.57 -17.48
CA GLY A 92 -0.77 -6.32 -17.46
C GLY A 92 -0.31 -5.62 -16.18
N MET A 93 -0.92 -5.94 -15.03
CA MET A 93 -0.56 -5.35 -13.73
C MET A 93 0.54 -6.13 -13.02
N MET A 94 0.59 -7.42 -13.26
CA MET A 94 1.58 -8.32 -12.66
C MET A 94 1.96 -9.44 -13.62
N ARG A 95 3.06 -10.11 -13.31
CA ARG A 95 3.52 -11.34 -13.96
C ARG A 95 3.94 -12.35 -12.90
N GLN A 96 3.55 -13.59 -13.08
CA GLN A 96 3.99 -14.68 -12.23
C GLN A 96 5.42 -15.10 -12.63
N GLU A 97 6.33 -15.10 -11.65
CA GLU A 97 7.71 -15.57 -11.83
C GLU A 97 7.89 -17.00 -11.30
N ALA A 98 7.23 -17.31 -10.19
CA ALA A 98 7.12 -18.64 -9.61
C ALA A 98 5.79 -18.78 -8.87
N ALA A 99 5.45 -19.98 -8.42
CA ALA A 99 4.25 -20.19 -7.62
C ALA A 99 4.24 -19.30 -6.39
N GLY A 100 3.24 -18.39 -6.29
CA GLY A 100 3.10 -17.43 -5.20
C GLY A 100 4.12 -16.28 -5.19
N ILE A 101 4.88 -16.09 -6.26
CA ILE A 101 5.87 -15.00 -6.41
C ILE A 101 5.56 -14.23 -7.70
N TYR A 102 5.34 -12.92 -7.58
CA TYR A 102 4.86 -12.07 -8.67
C TYR A 102 5.69 -10.80 -8.81
N ALA A 103 6.05 -10.47 -10.05
CA ALA A 103 6.54 -9.15 -10.39
C ALA A 103 5.36 -8.19 -10.58
N PHE A 104 5.40 -7.01 -9.93
CA PHE A 104 4.48 -5.92 -10.22
C PHE A 104 4.94 -5.16 -11.45
N LEU A 105 4.08 -5.09 -12.47
CA LEU A 105 4.31 -4.30 -13.67
C LEU A 105 3.87 -2.84 -13.46
N PRO A 106 4.24 -1.89 -14.32
CA PRO A 106 4.03 -0.46 -14.05
C PRO A 106 2.62 -0.06 -13.63
N LEU A 107 1.58 -0.67 -14.23
CA LEU A 107 0.19 -0.37 -13.86
C LEU A 107 -0.14 -0.86 -12.45
N GLY A 108 0.27 -2.09 -12.11
CA GLY A 108 0.05 -2.68 -10.80
C GLY A 108 0.84 -1.96 -9.70
N LEU A 109 2.09 -1.57 -9.98
CA LEU A 109 2.92 -0.82 -9.04
C LEU A 109 2.30 0.52 -8.68
N ARG A 110 1.71 1.27 -9.63
CA ARG A 110 1.02 2.53 -9.34
C ARG A 110 -0.14 2.36 -8.36
N VAL A 111 -0.90 1.28 -8.48
CA VAL A 111 -2.00 0.96 -7.54
C VAL A 111 -1.42 0.61 -6.16
N LEU A 112 -0.41 -0.24 -6.11
CA LEU A 112 0.27 -0.64 -4.88
C LEU A 112 0.83 0.58 -4.12
N ASP A 113 1.50 1.50 -4.82
CA ASP A 113 2.05 2.73 -4.24
C ASP A 113 0.94 3.63 -3.66
N LYS A 114 -0.21 3.77 -4.34
CA LYS A 114 -1.35 4.53 -3.85
C LYS A 114 -1.98 3.89 -2.60
N ILE A 115 -2.08 2.57 -2.57
CA ILE A 115 -2.52 1.83 -1.38
C ILE A 115 -1.54 2.07 -0.22
N CYS A 116 -0.24 1.89 -0.45
CA CYS A 116 0.79 2.14 0.56
C CYS A 116 0.76 3.57 1.09
N ARG A 117 0.49 4.57 0.24
CA ARG A 117 0.34 5.96 0.64
C ARG A 117 -0.84 6.14 1.60
N ILE A 118 -2.02 5.60 1.27
CA ILE A 118 -3.19 5.68 2.15
C ILE A 118 -2.93 4.98 3.49
N VAL A 119 -2.27 3.83 3.46
CA VAL A 119 -1.86 3.10 4.67
C VAL A 119 -0.95 3.99 5.53
N ARG A 120 0.09 4.62 4.97
CA ARG A 120 0.98 5.55 5.69
C ARG A 120 0.21 6.70 6.32
N GLU A 121 -0.61 7.37 5.54
CA GLU A 121 -1.39 8.52 6.00
C GLU A 121 -2.27 8.19 7.21
N GLU A 122 -2.88 7.01 7.28
CA GLU A 122 -3.69 6.61 8.44
C GLU A 122 -2.83 6.09 9.61
N GLN A 123 -1.66 5.50 9.36
CA GLN A 123 -0.71 5.16 10.42
C GLN A 123 -0.14 6.43 11.07
N ASP A 124 0.34 7.37 10.27
CA ASP A 124 0.90 8.65 10.76
C ASP A 124 -0.16 9.44 11.54
N ARG A 125 -1.41 9.48 11.05
CA ARG A 125 -2.54 10.12 11.74
C ARG A 125 -2.82 9.49 13.12
N SER A 126 -2.61 8.19 13.27
CA SER A 126 -2.74 7.48 14.55
C SER A 126 -1.59 7.74 15.52
N GLY A 127 -0.52 8.43 15.05
CA GLY A 127 0.70 8.71 15.81
C GLY A 127 1.76 7.61 15.71
N ALA A 128 1.64 6.67 14.76
CA ALA A 128 2.70 5.71 14.49
C ALA A 128 3.83 6.35 13.68
N ILE A 129 5.06 5.83 13.83
CA ILE A 129 6.28 6.37 13.22
C ILE A 129 6.86 5.32 12.27
N GLU A 130 7.12 5.71 11.01
CA GLU A 130 7.71 4.81 10.01
C GLU A 130 9.21 4.62 10.22
N LEU A 131 9.68 3.39 10.12
CA LEU A 131 11.09 3.01 10.00
C LEU A 131 11.23 1.97 8.89
N LEU A 132 12.44 1.51 8.60
CA LEU A 132 12.66 0.43 7.65
C LEU A 132 13.64 -0.58 8.24
N MET A 133 13.15 -1.79 8.50
CA MET A 133 13.94 -2.92 9.00
C MET A 133 14.46 -3.79 7.84
N PRO A 134 15.58 -4.52 8.02
CA PRO A 134 16.07 -5.43 7.00
C PRO A 134 15.14 -6.63 6.79
N THR A 135 15.16 -7.20 5.58
CA THR A 135 14.44 -8.44 5.26
C THR A 135 15.17 -9.69 5.77
N ILE A 136 16.50 -9.64 5.79
CA ILE A 136 17.32 -10.73 6.32
C ILE A 136 17.57 -10.50 7.80
N GLN A 137 17.27 -11.51 8.61
CA GLN A 137 17.34 -11.45 10.06
C GLN A 137 18.26 -12.54 10.60
N SER A 138 18.92 -12.30 11.76
CA SER A 138 19.67 -13.32 12.46
C SER A 138 18.73 -14.35 13.09
N ALA A 139 19.06 -15.62 12.96
CA ALA A 139 18.34 -16.71 13.63
C ALA A 139 18.43 -16.61 15.15
N ASP A 140 19.45 -15.94 15.70
CA ASP A 140 19.64 -15.84 17.15
C ASP A 140 18.53 -15.03 17.83
N LEU A 141 18.02 -13.97 17.19
CA LEU A 141 16.87 -13.23 17.71
C LEU A 141 15.61 -14.12 17.83
N TRP A 142 15.40 -14.99 16.86
CA TRP A 142 14.28 -15.91 16.83
C TRP A 142 14.45 -17.09 17.81
N ARG A 143 15.70 -17.49 18.09
CA ARG A 143 16.01 -18.45 19.16
C ARG A 143 15.75 -17.84 20.54
N GLU A 144 16.08 -16.56 20.72
CA GLU A 144 15.85 -15.83 21.97
C GLU A 144 14.34 -15.73 22.29
N SER A 145 13.49 -15.47 21.30
CA SER A 145 12.02 -15.47 21.45
C SER A 145 11.42 -16.87 21.54
N GLY A 146 12.19 -17.92 21.25
CA GLY A 146 11.72 -19.31 21.19
C GLY A 146 10.94 -19.66 19.92
N ARG A 147 10.86 -18.76 18.94
CA ARG A 147 10.06 -18.98 17.72
C ARG A 147 10.81 -19.60 16.56
N TYR A 148 12.15 -19.73 16.60
CA TYR A 148 12.91 -20.23 15.46
C TYR A 148 12.46 -21.60 14.98
N GLU A 149 12.25 -22.55 15.90
CA GLU A 149 11.73 -23.88 15.56
C GLU A 149 10.20 -23.89 15.50
N ALA A 150 9.53 -23.17 16.39
CA ALA A 150 8.08 -23.16 16.51
C ALA A 150 7.37 -22.59 15.27
N TYR A 151 8.02 -21.68 14.51
CA TYR A 151 7.45 -21.13 13.27
C TYR A 151 7.29 -22.17 12.16
N GLY A 152 8.06 -23.26 12.22
CA GLY A 152 7.91 -24.37 11.30
C GLY A 152 8.56 -24.16 9.92
N LYS A 153 8.00 -24.85 8.92
CA LYS A 153 8.56 -24.93 7.55
C LYS A 153 8.31 -23.71 6.69
N GLU A 154 7.39 -22.85 7.09
CA GLU A 154 7.10 -21.62 6.34
C GLU A 154 8.21 -20.56 6.44
N MET A 155 9.08 -20.70 7.43
CA MET A 155 10.25 -19.85 7.56
C MET A 155 11.33 -20.24 6.56
N LEU A 156 11.70 -19.30 5.67
CA LEU A 156 12.84 -19.49 4.77
C LEU A 156 14.15 -19.31 5.53
N ARG A 157 14.79 -20.43 5.87
CA ARG A 157 16.08 -20.46 6.55
C ARG A 157 17.20 -20.46 5.53
N ILE A 158 18.22 -19.64 5.77
CA ILE A 158 19.39 -19.49 4.90
C ILE A 158 20.66 -19.46 5.72
N LYS A 159 21.78 -19.74 5.07
CA LYS A 159 23.11 -19.53 5.65
C LYS A 159 23.86 -18.47 4.87
N ASP A 160 24.56 -17.60 5.58
CA ASP A 160 25.47 -16.68 4.92
C ASP A 160 26.81 -17.39 4.54
N ARG A 161 27.72 -16.64 3.88
CA ARG A 161 29.03 -17.19 3.48
C ARG A 161 29.94 -17.64 4.64
N HIS A 162 29.57 -17.27 5.85
CA HIS A 162 30.29 -17.64 7.08
C HIS A 162 29.57 -18.73 7.88
N GLU A 163 28.62 -19.43 7.24
CA GLU A 163 27.79 -20.50 7.82
C GLU A 163 26.92 -20.04 8.99
N ARG A 164 26.67 -18.73 9.15
CA ARG A 164 25.76 -18.22 10.17
C ARG A 164 24.32 -18.44 9.75
N ASP A 165 23.51 -18.93 10.68
CA ASP A 165 22.08 -19.12 10.44
C ASP A 165 21.36 -17.78 10.36
N MET A 166 20.70 -17.56 9.26
CA MET A 166 19.89 -16.40 8.96
C MET A 166 18.50 -16.85 8.48
N LEU A 167 17.57 -15.91 8.36
CA LEU A 167 16.27 -16.18 7.76
C LEU A 167 15.78 -14.97 6.96
N TYR A 168 14.92 -15.20 6.00
CA TYR A 168 14.13 -14.13 5.39
C TYR A 168 12.90 -13.87 6.28
N GLY A 169 12.74 -12.65 6.78
CA GLY A 169 11.74 -12.30 7.78
C GLY A 169 10.30 -12.57 7.32
N PRO A 170 9.59 -13.51 7.94
CA PRO A 170 8.15 -13.70 7.71
C PRO A 170 7.29 -12.68 8.46
N THR A 171 7.85 -12.07 9.48
CA THR A 171 7.32 -11.02 10.36
C THR A 171 8.48 -10.38 11.15
N ASN A 172 8.25 -9.37 11.98
CA ASN A 172 9.34 -8.59 12.58
C ASN A 172 9.20 -8.34 14.09
N GLU A 173 8.44 -9.13 14.84
CA GLU A 173 8.29 -8.98 16.30
C GLU A 173 9.66 -8.99 16.98
N GLU A 174 10.53 -9.92 16.61
CA GLU A 174 11.87 -10.05 17.18
C GLU A 174 12.77 -8.87 16.81
N MET A 175 12.79 -8.50 15.53
CA MET A 175 13.65 -7.43 15.03
C MET A 175 13.28 -6.07 15.64
N ILE A 176 12.00 -5.76 15.75
CA ILE A 176 11.55 -4.50 16.32
C ILE A 176 11.77 -4.46 17.85
N THR A 177 11.64 -5.60 18.53
CA THR A 177 11.94 -5.71 19.96
C THR A 177 13.42 -5.51 20.22
N GLU A 178 14.31 -6.01 19.34
CA GLU A 178 15.76 -5.76 19.40
C GLU A 178 16.08 -4.27 19.25
N ILE A 179 15.46 -3.60 18.25
CA ILE A 179 15.63 -2.16 18.06
C ILE A 179 15.13 -1.41 19.29
N PHE A 180 13.95 -1.75 19.80
CA PHE A 180 13.37 -1.12 20.97
C PHE A 180 14.30 -1.22 22.18
N ARG A 181 14.73 -2.43 22.57
CA ARG A 181 15.59 -2.65 23.75
C ARG A 181 16.96 -2.02 23.62
N ALA A 182 17.45 -1.76 22.40
CA ALA A 182 18.71 -1.08 22.17
C ALA A 182 18.67 0.40 22.54
N TYR A 183 17.53 1.07 22.30
CA TYR A 183 17.43 2.54 22.36
C TYR A 183 16.48 3.08 23.43
N VAL A 184 15.45 2.33 23.85
CA VAL A 184 14.45 2.78 24.82
C VAL A 184 14.75 2.23 26.20
N ARG A 185 14.85 3.10 27.21
CA ARG A 185 15.21 2.72 28.60
C ARG A 185 14.25 3.25 29.64
N SER A 186 13.37 4.17 29.29
CA SER A 186 12.52 4.86 30.25
C SER A 186 11.06 4.85 29.83
N TYR A 187 10.16 4.70 30.81
CA TYR A 187 8.73 4.85 30.60
C TYR A 187 8.33 6.19 29.99
N LYS A 188 9.19 7.23 30.09
CA LYS A 188 8.92 8.57 29.52
C LYS A 188 8.94 8.60 28.00
N ASP A 189 9.55 7.60 27.38
CA ASP A 189 9.62 7.44 25.92
C ASP A 189 8.39 6.70 25.37
N LEU A 190 7.47 6.27 26.24
CA LEU A 190 6.26 5.51 25.89
C LEU A 190 4.99 6.36 26.03
N PRO A 191 3.89 6.05 25.32
CA PRO A 191 3.75 4.94 24.36
C PRO A 191 4.52 5.18 23.05
N LEU A 192 4.99 4.11 22.41
CA LEU A 192 5.66 4.16 21.13
C LEU A 192 4.99 3.17 20.17
N ASN A 193 4.70 3.60 18.95
CA ASN A 193 4.22 2.74 17.89
C ASN A 193 5.11 2.92 16.65
N LEU A 194 5.76 1.85 16.23
CA LEU A 194 6.70 1.83 15.10
C LEU A 194 6.16 0.91 14.01
N TYR A 195 6.23 1.35 12.75
CA TYR A 195 5.79 0.54 11.63
C TYR A 195 6.73 0.62 10.45
N HIS A 196 6.64 -0.37 9.57
CA HIS A 196 7.22 -0.29 8.24
C HIS A 196 6.32 -0.94 7.17
N ILE A 197 6.66 -0.68 5.92
CA ILE A 197 6.11 -1.38 4.77
C ILE A 197 7.26 -2.09 4.08
N GLN A 198 7.30 -3.43 4.16
CA GLN A 198 8.43 -4.22 3.71
C GLN A 198 7.99 -5.57 3.16
N TRP A 199 8.78 -6.11 2.24
CA TRP A 199 8.61 -7.46 1.71
C TRP A 199 8.78 -8.51 2.79
N LYS A 200 7.90 -9.52 2.76
CA LYS A 200 7.94 -10.71 3.60
C LYS A 200 7.96 -11.95 2.73
N PHE A 201 8.48 -13.01 3.28
CA PHE A 201 8.41 -14.31 2.65
C PHE A 201 7.90 -15.36 3.64
N ARG A 202 6.88 -16.11 3.20
CA ARG A 202 6.38 -17.30 3.88
C ARG A 202 6.30 -18.42 2.86
N ASP A 203 6.99 -19.53 3.14
CA ASP A 203 7.04 -20.68 2.22
C ASP A 203 5.75 -21.48 2.28
N GLU A 204 4.67 -20.82 1.87
CA GLU A 204 3.31 -21.34 1.82
C GLU A 204 3.26 -22.63 0.99
N VAL A 205 2.71 -23.70 1.57
CA VAL A 205 2.65 -25.04 0.94
C VAL A 205 1.75 -25.03 -0.30
N ARG A 206 0.70 -24.22 -0.30
CA ARG A 206 -0.29 -24.14 -1.39
C ARG A 206 -0.60 -22.69 -1.74
N PRO A 207 0.36 -21.98 -2.37
CA PRO A 207 0.08 -20.63 -2.86
C PRO A 207 -1.00 -20.71 -3.94
N ARG A 208 -2.02 -19.86 -3.83
CA ARG A 208 -3.18 -19.86 -4.73
C ARG A 208 -3.81 -18.48 -4.79
N PHE A 209 -4.69 -18.28 -5.77
CA PHE A 209 -5.48 -17.07 -5.91
C PHE A 209 -4.62 -15.79 -6.11
N GLY A 210 -3.49 -15.92 -6.82
CA GLY A 210 -2.64 -14.78 -7.12
C GLY A 210 -2.06 -14.11 -5.87
N LEU A 211 -2.32 -12.81 -5.72
CA LEU A 211 -1.82 -12.03 -4.57
C LEU A 211 -2.59 -12.26 -3.26
N MET A 212 -3.68 -13.02 -3.27
CA MET A 212 -4.43 -13.33 -2.05
C MET A 212 -3.62 -14.20 -1.10
N ARG A 213 -2.94 -15.22 -1.63
CA ARG A 213 -2.13 -16.16 -0.86
C ARG A 213 -0.81 -16.46 -1.58
N GLY A 214 0.04 -15.44 -1.64
CA GLY A 214 1.39 -15.52 -2.20
C GLY A 214 2.43 -15.97 -1.16
N ARG A 215 3.62 -16.32 -1.64
CA ARG A 215 4.80 -16.63 -0.80
C ARG A 215 5.63 -15.38 -0.51
N GLU A 216 5.79 -14.52 -1.48
CA GLU A 216 6.43 -13.20 -1.34
C GLU A 216 5.36 -12.11 -1.47
N PHE A 217 5.27 -11.24 -0.46
CA PHE A 217 4.23 -10.22 -0.39
C PHE A 217 4.68 -8.99 0.40
N LEU A 218 4.09 -7.85 0.07
CA LEU A 218 4.34 -6.62 0.80
C LEU A 218 3.40 -6.55 2.02
N MET A 219 3.96 -6.29 3.19
CA MET A 219 3.23 -6.14 4.44
C MET A 219 3.57 -4.79 5.08
N LYS A 220 2.54 -4.09 5.57
CA LYS A 220 2.67 -3.10 6.62
C LYS A 220 2.51 -3.83 7.95
N ASP A 221 3.53 -3.85 8.73
CA ASP A 221 3.50 -4.35 10.09
C ASP A 221 3.92 -3.24 11.05
N ALA A 222 3.06 -3.01 12.05
CA ALA A 222 3.27 -2.03 13.11
C ALA A 222 3.31 -2.74 14.46
N TYR A 223 4.02 -2.13 15.41
CA TYR A 223 4.27 -2.69 16.72
C TYR A 223 4.16 -1.59 17.77
N SER A 224 3.31 -1.79 18.76
CA SER A 224 3.19 -0.87 19.89
C SER A 224 3.99 -1.36 21.09
N PHE A 225 4.49 -0.38 21.86
CA PHE A 225 5.20 -0.58 23.11
C PHE A 225 4.59 0.36 24.15
N ASP A 226 4.11 -0.21 25.22
CA ASP A 226 3.36 0.50 26.26
C ASP A 226 3.84 0.09 27.65
N VAL A 227 3.68 0.97 28.64
CA VAL A 227 4.16 0.73 30.02
C VAL A 227 3.36 -0.38 30.69
N ASP A 228 2.07 -0.48 30.37
CA ASP A 228 1.13 -1.40 31.00
C ASP A 228 0.03 -1.85 30.02
N GLN A 229 -0.84 -2.72 30.53
CA GLN A 229 -1.96 -3.27 29.78
C GLN A 229 -2.94 -2.18 29.32
N ALA A 230 -3.21 -1.18 30.13
CA ALA A 230 -4.19 -0.13 29.81
C ALA A 230 -3.67 0.72 28.63
N GLY A 231 -2.41 1.11 28.65
CA GLY A 231 -1.74 1.78 27.53
C GLY A 231 -1.78 0.94 26.26
N ALA A 232 -1.41 -0.35 26.36
CA ALA A 232 -1.42 -1.25 25.22
C ALA A 232 -2.81 -1.48 24.62
N ARG A 233 -3.85 -1.51 25.45
CA ARG A 233 -5.25 -1.55 25.01
C ARG A 233 -5.63 -0.28 24.24
N HIS A 234 -5.19 0.88 24.70
CA HIS A 234 -5.42 2.13 23.97
C HIS A 234 -4.67 2.13 22.62
N SER A 235 -3.41 1.70 22.58
CA SER A 235 -2.66 1.53 21.34
C SER A 235 -3.34 0.57 20.36
N TYR A 236 -3.86 -0.55 20.87
CA TYR A 236 -4.67 -1.49 20.09
C TYR A 236 -5.94 -0.83 19.51
N ASN A 237 -6.67 -0.08 20.33
CA ASN A 237 -7.89 0.62 19.92
C ASN A 237 -7.60 1.69 18.85
N LYS A 238 -6.47 2.41 18.95
CA LYS A 238 -6.03 3.34 17.91
C LYS A 238 -5.83 2.62 16.58
N MET A 239 -5.17 1.46 16.58
CA MET A 239 -4.97 0.67 15.37
C MET A 239 -6.28 0.12 14.82
N PHE A 240 -7.22 -0.31 15.67
CA PHE A 240 -8.55 -0.72 15.26
C PHE A 240 -9.27 0.38 14.47
N VAL A 241 -9.26 1.61 14.97
CA VAL A 241 -9.87 2.76 14.28
C VAL A 241 -9.12 3.13 13.01
N ALA A 242 -7.78 3.14 13.04
CA ALA A 242 -6.96 3.44 11.87
C ALA A 242 -7.21 2.43 10.72
N TYR A 243 -7.44 1.15 11.04
CA TYR A 243 -7.75 0.10 10.06
C TYR A 243 -9.11 0.30 9.42
N LEU A 244 -10.18 0.56 10.21
CA LEU A 244 -11.50 0.89 9.67
C LEU A 244 -11.41 2.02 8.65
N ARG A 245 -10.66 3.07 8.97
CA ARG A 245 -10.48 4.24 8.10
C ARG A 245 -9.64 3.91 6.87
N THR A 246 -8.56 3.14 7.04
CA THR A 246 -7.71 2.71 5.91
C THR A 246 -8.54 1.99 4.87
N PHE A 247 -9.31 0.98 5.27
CA PHE A 247 -10.08 0.18 4.33
C PHE A 247 -11.23 0.98 3.68
N ALA A 248 -11.90 1.85 4.44
CA ALA A 248 -12.92 2.73 3.88
C ALA A 248 -12.36 3.68 2.79
N ARG A 249 -11.17 4.26 3.01
CA ARG A 249 -10.49 5.10 2.00
C ARG A 249 -10.08 4.33 0.76
N LEU A 250 -9.87 3.02 0.89
CA LEU A 250 -9.62 2.12 -0.25
C LEU A 250 -10.91 1.70 -0.97
N GLY A 251 -12.07 2.18 -0.50
CA GLY A 251 -13.38 1.80 -1.03
C GLY A 251 -13.87 0.42 -0.57
N LEU A 252 -13.30 -0.09 0.53
CA LEU A 252 -13.61 -1.39 1.08
C LEU A 252 -14.41 -1.25 2.38
N LYS A 253 -15.49 -2.03 2.48
CA LYS A 253 -16.25 -2.15 3.72
C LYS A 253 -15.75 -3.38 4.50
N SER A 254 -14.92 -3.15 5.50
CA SER A 254 -14.37 -4.20 6.35
C SER A 254 -15.15 -4.32 7.65
N ILE A 255 -15.34 -5.56 8.12
CA ILE A 255 -15.94 -5.88 9.41
C ILE A 255 -14.84 -6.43 10.31
N PRO A 256 -14.56 -5.80 11.47
CA PRO A 256 -13.65 -6.37 12.45
C PRO A 256 -14.32 -7.56 13.15
N MET A 257 -13.72 -8.73 13.01
CA MET A 257 -14.23 -9.98 13.57
C MET A 257 -13.30 -10.52 14.64
N ARG A 258 -13.84 -11.05 15.72
CA ARG A 258 -13.04 -11.77 16.71
C ARG A 258 -12.34 -12.95 16.04
N ALA A 259 -11.04 -13.07 16.26
CA ALA A 259 -10.19 -14.05 15.62
C ALA A 259 -9.27 -14.75 16.64
N ASP A 260 -8.80 -15.94 16.30
CA ASP A 260 -7.77 -16.61 17.08
C ASP A 260 -6.44 -15.85 16.97
N THR A 261 -5.66 -15.89 18.03
CA THR A 261 -4.34 -15.25 18.08
C THR A 261 -3.25 -16.10 17.45
N GLY A 262 -3.48 -17.38 17.19
CA GLY A 262 -2.55 -18.30 16.55
C GLY A 262 -1.14 -18.31 17.15
N PRO A 263 -0.10 -18.55 16.33
CA PRO A 263 1.29 -18.58 16.79
C PRO A 263 1.82 -17.25 17.34
N ILE A 264 1.20 -16.11 16.97
CA ILE A 264 1.56 -14.80 17.51
C ILE A 264 1.23 -14.76 19.00
N GLY A 265 0.08 -15.31 19.40
CA GLY A 265 -0.35 -15.43 20.79
C GLY A 265 -0.98 -14.16 21.33
N GLY A 266 -1.30 -14.18 22.63
CA GLY A 266 -2.04 -13.12 23.31
C GLY A 266 -3.48 -13.51 23.62
N ASP A 267 -4.28 -12.53 24.05
CA ASP A 267 -5.66 -12.74 24.50
C ASP A 267 -6.70 -11.88 23.75
N LEU A 268 -6.26 -11.05 22.82
CA LEU A 268 -7.13 -10.19 22.02
C LEU A 268 -6.64 -10.10 20.58
N SER A 269 -7.55 -10.41 19.66
CA SER A 269 -7.29 -10.38 18.24
C SER A 269 -8.55 -10.04 17.44
N HIS A 270 -8.41 -9.21 16.40
CA HIS A 270 -9.45 -8.98 15.39
C HIS A 270 -8.88 -9.05 13.99
N GLU A 271 -9.54 -9.83 13.15
CA GLU A 271 -9.36 -9.79 11.69
C GLU A 271 -10.34 -8.79 11.06
N PHE A 272 -9.84 -7.97 10.16
CA PHE A 272 -10.68 -7.10 9.33
C PHE A 272 -11.02 -7.85 8.06
N ILE A 273 -12.30 -8.18 7.89
CA ILE A 273 -12.80 -9.03 6.83
C ILE A 273 -13.67 -8.25 5.86
N ILE A 274 -13.46 -8.49 4.57
CA ILE A 274 -14.36 -8.04 3.50
C ILE A 274 -15.18 -9.25 3.06
N LEU A 275 -16.50 -9.12 3.03
CA LEU A 275 -17.36 -10.19 2.52
C LEU A 275 -17.18 -10.31 1.00
N ALA A 276 -16.82 -11.50 0.53
CA ALA A 276 -16.63 -11.81 -0.88
C ALA A 276 -16.77 -13.32 -1.10
N ASP A 277 -17.46 -13.73 -2.17
CA ASP A 277 -17.68 -15.15 -2.50
C ASP A 277 -16.38 -15.92 -2.73
N THR A 278 -15.34 -15.23 -3.18
CA THR A 278 -14.00 -15.76 -3.40
C THR A 278 -13.12 -15.76 -2.14
N GLY A 279 -13.67 -15.35 -0.98
CA GLY A 279 -12.97 -15.37 0.29
C GLY A 279 -12.54 -16.76 0.74
N GLU A 280 -11.42 -16.85 1.46
CA GLU A 280 -10.90 -18.12 1.97
C GLU A 280 -11.50 -18.52 3.32
N SER A 281 -11.88 -17.56 4.14
CA SER A 281 -12.40 -17.78 5.50
C SER A 281 -13.93 -17.82 5.51
N GLU A 282 -14.51 -18.76 6.23
CA GLU A 282 -15.91 -18.70 6.60
C GLU A 282 -16.08 -17.78 7.79
N VAL A 283 -17.09 -16.90 7.75
CA VAL A 283 -17.29 -15.84 8.74
C VAL A 283 -18.76 -15.67 9.09
N PHE A 284 -19.01 -15.23 10.31
CA PHE A 284 -20.35 -15.09 10.89
C PHE A 284 -20.49 -13.72 11.53
N CYS A 285 -21.49 -12.94 11.11
CA CYS A 285 -21.69 -11.62 11.68
C CYS A 285 -23.15 -11.18 11.69
N HIS A 286 -23.43 -10.14 12.46
CA HIS A 286 -24.72 -9.45 12.42
C HIS A 286 -24.78 -8.56 11.18
N LYS A 287 -25.91 -8.58 10.45
CA LYS A 287 -26.08 -7.82 9.21
C LYS A 287 -25.90 -6.30 9.34
N ASP A 288 -26.23 -5.75 10.52
CA ASP A 288 -26.17 -4.30 10.75
C ASP A 288 -24.74 -3.73 10.61
N TYR A 289 -23.70 -4.58 10.71
CA TYR A 289 -22.34 -4.14 10.37
C TYR A 289 -22.19 -3.63 8.93
N LEU A 290 -23.04 -4.11 8.02
CA LEU A 290 -23.06 -3.65 6.63
C LEU A 290 -23.52 -2.20 6.51
N ASP A 291 -24.19 -1.66 7.51
CA ASP A 291 -24.72 -0.29 7.54
C ASP A 291 -23.97 0.63 8.52
N PHE A 292 -22.98 0.10 9.26
CA PHE A 292 -22.18 0.93 10.16
C PHE A 292 -21.37 1.97 9.39
N GLU A 293 -21.46 3.22 9.84
CA GLU A 293 -20.64 4.30 9.31
C GLU A 293 -19.24 4.23 9.91
N VAL A 294 -18.24 4.29 9.02
CA VAL A 294 -16.84 4.34 9.41
C VAL A 294 -16.51 5.67 10.08
N PRO A 295 -15.64 5.69 11.12
CA PRO A 295 -15.22 6.92 11.77
C PRO A 295 -14.69 7.97 10.80
N GLY A 296 -15.15 9.20 10.94
CA GLY A 296 -14.76 10.33 10.10
C GLY A 296 -13.28 10.75 10.24
N GLU A 297 -12.88 11.78 9.49
CA GLU A 297 -11.49 12.26 9.52
C GLU A 297 -11.10 12.96 10.83
N ASN A 298 -12.07 13.41 11.61
CA ASN A 298 -11.87 14.21 12.82
C ASN A 298 -11.71 13.38 14.10
N VAL A 299 -11.43 12.09 13.99
CA VAL A 299 -11.16 11.26 15.18
C VAL A 299 -9.90 11.74 15.87
N ASN A 300 -10.02 12.14 17.13
CA ASN A 300 -8.88 12.47 17.98
C ASN A 300 -8.30 11.19 18.59
N PHE A 301 -7.21 10.69 18.04
CA PHE A 301 -6.53 9.49 18.53
C PHE A 301 -5.88 9.66 19.93
N GLY A 302 -5.72 10.89 20.42
CA GLY A 302 -5.29 11.17 21.78
C GLY A 302 -6.39 11.11 22.81
N ASP A 303 -7.67 11.10 22.41
CA ASP A 303 -8.81 10.96 23.28
C ASP A 303 -9.18 9.48 23.50
N VAL A 304 -8.77 8.96 24.65
CA VAL A 304 -8.97 7.55 25.02
C VAL A 304 -10.46 7.15 24.99
N ALA A 305 -11.34 8.02 25.50
CA ALA A 305 -12.77 7.73 25.58
C ALA A 305 -13.43 7.74 24.19
N ALA A 306 -13.06 8.69 23.33
CA ALA A 306 -13.57 8.76 21.96
C ALA A 306 -13.15 7.54 21.14
N VAL A 307 -11.88 7.13 21.22
CA VAL A 307 -11.35 5.93 20.53
C VAL A 307 -12.03 4.67 21.07
N GLN A 308 -12.16 4.53 22.39
CA GLN A 308 -12.85 3.39 23.02
C GLN A 308 -14.31 3.32 22.56
N GLY A 309 -15.03 4.44 22.52
CA GLY A 309 -16.42 4.47 22.07
C GLY A 309 -16.62 3.98 20.63
N VAL A 310 -15.65 4.23 19.73
CA VAL A 310 -15.67 3.65 18.38
C VAL A 310 -15.52 2.14 18.44
N VAL A 311 -14.55 1.63 19.22
CA VAL A 311 -14.32 0.19 19.37
C VAL A 311 -15.54 -0.49 19.97
N ASP A 312 -16.11 0.06 21.04
CA ASP A 312 -17.32 -0.47 21.70
C ASP A 312 -18.48 -0.59 20.71
N LYS A 313 -18.71 0.43 19.88
CA LYS A 313 -19.71 0.39 18.82
C LYS A 313 -19.44 -0.75 17.83
N TRP A 314 -18.19 -0.86 17.33
CA TRP A 314 -17.82 -1.84 16.31
C TRP A 314 -17.60 -3.25 16.84
N THR A 315 -17.68 -3.47 18.15
CA THR A 315 -17.64 -4.79 18.81
C THR A 315 -18.93 -5.11 19.55
N SER A 316 -19.96 -4.26 19.44
CA SER A 316 -21.24 -4.41 20.17
C SER A 316 -22.14 -5.54 19.65
N LEU A 317 -21.96 -5.94 18.40
CA LEU A 317 -22.73 -6.99 17.75
C LEU A 317 -21.85 -8.23 17.51
N TYR A 318 -22.49 -9.35 17.19
CA TYR A 318 -21.78 -10.58 16.88
C TYR A 318 -20.99 -10.46 15.59
N ALA A 319 -19.67 -10.72 15.64
CA ALA A 319 -18.79 -10.89 14.49
C ALA A 319 -17.62 -11.79 14.87
N ALA A 320 -17.45 -12.91 14.17
CA ALA A 320 -16.40 -13.88 14.44
C ALA A 320 -15.96 -14.63 13.17
N THR A 321 -14.67 -14.99 13.12
CA THR A 321 -14.16 -15.99 12.18
C THR A 321 -14.62 -17.39 12.59
N SER A 322 -14.45 -18.39 11.69
CA SER A 322 -14.82 -19.79 11.97
C SER A 322 -14.17 -20.32 13.25
N ASP A 323 -12.92 -19.94 13.52
CA ASP A 323 -12.14 -20.44 14.67
C ASP A 323 -12.66 -19.88 16.01
N MET A 324 -13.31 -18.71 15.99
CA MET A 324 -13.89 -18.05 17.15
C MET A 324 -15.42 -18.05 17.12
N HIS A 325 -16.02 -18.89 16.25
CA HIS A 325 -17.47 -18.98 16.11
C HIS A 325 -18.10 -19.62 17.34
N ASP A 326 -19.01 -18.90 17.97
CA ASP A 326 -19.93 -19.39 19.03
C ASP A 326 -21.30 -19.69 18.41
N ALA A 327 -21.56 -20.96 18.13
CA ALA A 327 -22.82 -21.40 17.53
C ALA A 327 -24.04 -21.08 18.38
N ALA A 328 -23.91 -21.06 19.71
CA ALA A 328 -25.00 -20.74 20.62
C ALA A 328 -25.31 -19.23 20.59
N GLY A 329 -24.27 -18.39 20.71
CA GLY A 329 -24.40 -16.94 20.62
C GLY A 329 -24.90 -16.48 19.25
N PHE A 330 -24.40 -17.04 18.15
CA PHE A 330 -24.89 -16.76 16.80
C PHE A 330 -26.32 -17.30 16.59
N GLY A 331 -26.62 -18.50 17.14
CA GLY A 331 -27.94 -19.11 17.08
C GLY A 331 -29.04 -18.29 17.76
N ALA A 332 -28.68 -17.54 18.81
CA ALA A 332 -29.58 -16.67 19.54
C ALA A 332 -30.01 -15.39 18.79
N LEU A 333 -29.31 -15.02 17.73
CA LEU A 333 -29.65 -13.88 16.86
C LEU A 333 -30.95 -14.16 16.10
N PRO A 334 -31.77 -13.12 15.81
CA PRO A 334 -32.89 -13.25 14.89
C PRO A 334 -32.36 -13.73 13.49
N GLU A 335 -33.12 -14.61 12.84
CA GLU A 335 -32.66 -15.16 11.51
C GLU A 335 -32.38 -14.08 10.50
N ALA A 336 -33.23 -13.04 10.46
CA ALA A 336 -33.06 -11.88 9.57
C ALA A 336 -31.82 -11.02 9.86
N ALA A 337 -31.15 -11.21 11.00
CA ALA A 337 -29.95 -10.50 11.39
C ALA A 337 -28.66 -11.32 11.14
N LYS A 338 -28.76 -12.60 10.85
CA LYS A 338 -27.64 -13.48 10.64
C LYS A 338 -27.03 -13.32 9.25
N VAL A 339 -25.73 -13.24 9.18
CA VAL A 339 -24.93 -13.33 7.96
C VAL A 339 -23.88 -14.41 8.15
N SER A 340 -23.95 -15.47 7.35
CA SER A 340 -22.91 -16.47 7.20
C SER A 340 -22.39 -16.35 5.76
N ALA A 341 -21.12 -16.05 5.59
CA ALA A 341 -20.54 -15.74 4.30
C ALA A 341 -19.07 -16.17 4.23
N ARG A 342 -18.50 -16.04 3.05
CA ARG A 342 -17.04 -16.09 2.89
C ARG A 342 -16.44 -14.70 2.93
N GLY A 343 -15.21 -14.60 3.44
CA GLY A 343 -14.52 -13.34 3.58
C GLY A 343 -13.04 -13.39 3.24
N ILE A 344 -12.54 -12.21 2.88
CA ILE A 344 -11.11 -11.96 2.62
C ILE A 344 -10.55 -11.19 3.81
N GLU A 345 -9.55 -11.74 4.47
CA GLU A 345 -8.78 -11.04 5.49
C GLU A 345 -7.91 -9.97 4.85
N VAL A 346 -8.12 -8.70 5.22
CA VAL A 346 -7.37 -7.55 4.71
C VAL A 346 -6.44 -6.92 5.73
N GLY A 347 -6.62 -7.24 7.00
CA GLY A 347 -5.75 -6.81 8.08
C GLY A 347 -6.04 -7.58 9.36
N HIS A 348 -5.05 -7.66 10.23
CA HIS A 348 -5.12 -8.38 11.48
C HIS A 348 -4.40 -7.60 12.57
N ILE A 349 -5.00 -7.49 13.74
CA ILE A 349 -4.44 -6.79 14.89
C ILE A 349 -4.42 -7.70 16.11
N PHE A 350 -3.31 -7.63 16.88
CA PHE A 350 -3.05 -8.49 18.03
C PHE A 350 -2.60 -7.68 19.23
N TYR A 351 -3.04 -8.07 20.42
CA TYR A 351 -2.42 -7.71 21.68
C TYR A 351 -1.89 -8.99 22.34
N PHE A 352 -0.62 -9.05 22.67
CA PHE A 352 0.02 -10.24 23.22
C PHE A 352 0.82 -9.97 24.50
N GLY A 353 0.60 -8.83 25.16
CA GLY A 353 1.21 -8.53 26.45
C GLY A 353 2.74 -8.50 26.41
N THR A 354 3.36 -9.27 27.27
CA THR A 354 4.83 -9.30 27.45
C THR A 354 5.50 -10.49 26.76
N LYS A 355 4.78 -11.22 25.90
CA LYS A 355 5.27 -12.48 25.27
C LYS A 355 6.64 -12.37 24.60
N TYR A 356 6.96 -11.23 23.99
CA TYR A 356 8.25 -10.99 23.35
C TYR A 356 9.21 -10.18 24.24
N SER A 357 8.68 -9.20 24.97
CA SER A 357 9.48 -8.32 25.79
C SER A 357 10.17 -9.04 26.96
N GLU A 358 9.51 -10.02 27.59
CA GLU A 358 10.09 -10.81 28.66
C GLU A 358 11.30 -11.66 28.22
N PRO A 359 11.18 -12.61 27.27
CA PRO A 359 12.31 -13.43 26.87
C PRO A 359 13.44 -12.62 26.25
N MET A 360 13.12 -11.55 25.49
CA MET A 360 14.10 -10.68 24.85
C MET A 360 14.57 -9.53 25.76
N LYS A 361 14.12 -9.48 27.03
CA LYS A 361 14.52 -8.47 28.03
C LYS A 361 14.36 -7.02 27.53
N ALA A 362 13.26 -6.75 26.86
CA ALA A 362 12.88 -5.40 26.46
C ALA A 362 12.22 -4.70 27.66
N LEU A 363 13.06 -4.14 28.55
CA LEU A 363 12.69 -3.56 29.83
C LEU A 363 12.80 -2.04 29.79
N VAL A 364 11.92 -1.37 30.52
CA VAL A 364 11.99 0.08 30.76
C VAL A 364 11.92 0.36 32.27
N ALA A 365 12.69 1.37 32.71
CA ALA A 365 12.60 1.85 34.08
C ALA A 365 11.27 2.61 34.27
N GLY A 366 10.47 2.22 35.24
CA GLY A 366 9.25 2.87 35.66
C GLY A 366 9.50 4.14 36.49
N PRO A 367 8.43 4.83 36.93
CA PRO A 367 8.56 6.04 37.79
C PRO A 367 9.28 5.78 39.12
N ASP A 368 9.21 4.54 39.61
CA ASP A 368 9.85 4.06 40.84
C ASP A 368 11.29 3.53 40.61
N GLY A 369 11.82 3.64 39.40
CA GLY A 369 13.10 3.09 39.02
C GLY A 369 13.14 1.59 38.80
N THR A 370 12.02 0.86 38.99
CA THR A 370 11.93 -0.58 38.77
C THR A 370 11.84 -0.87 37.27
N GLU A 371 12.69 -1.78 36.78
CA GLU A 371 12.63 -2.24 35.40
C GLU A 371 11.48 -3.25 35.22
N LYS A 372 10.68 -3.03 34.19
CA LYS A 372 9.55 -3.89 33.82
C LYS A 372 9.52 -4.16 32.32
N PRO A 373 9.11 -5.37 31.89
CA PRO A 373 8.90 -5.65 30.49
C PRO A 373 7.73 -4.79 29.96
N VAL A 374 7.88 -4.29 28.73
CA VAL A 374 6.84 -3.50 28.07
C VAL A 374 5.73 -4.38 27.52
N HIS A 375 4.52 -3.87 27.51
CA HIS A 375 3.39 -4.49 26.83
C HIS A 375 3.41 -4.18 25.34
N MET A 376 3.12 -5.18 24.52
CA MET A 376 3.27 -5.06 23.06
C MET A 376 2.01 -5.53 22.33
N GLY A 377 1.79 -4.95 21.15
CA GLY A 377 0.84 -5.38 20.15
C GLY A 377 1.48 -5.40 18.76
N SER A 378 0.91 -6.18 17.84
CA SER A 378 1.32 -6.29 16.44
C SER A 378 0.12 -6.09 15.52
N TYR A 379 0.31 -5.35 14.42
CA TYR A 379 -0.78 -4.89 13.57
C TYR A 379 -0.40 -4.98 12.10
N GLY A 380 -0.93 -5.98 11.39
CA GLY A 380 -0.58 -6.32 10.00
C GLY A 380 -1.63 -5.90 8.99
N ILE A 381 -1.20 -5.31 7.88
CA ILE A 381 -1.97 -5.12 6.65
C ILE A 381 -1.14 -5.66 5.48
N GLY A 382 -1.77 -6.35 4.53
CA GLY A 382 -1.12 -6.81 3.30
C GLY A 382 -1.39 -5.88 2.10
N PRO A 383 -0.62 -4.80 1.85
CA PRO A 383 -0.87 -3.88 0.73
C PRO A 383 -0.95 -4.60 -0.63
N SER A 384 -0.11 -5.60 -0.86
CA SER A 384 -0.17 -6.41 -2.09
C SER A 384 -1.47 -7.22 -2.20
N ARG A 385 -1.96 -7.80 -1.09
CA ARG A 385 -3.26 -8.49 -1.03
C ARG A 385 -4.41 -7.52 -1.27
N LEU A 386 -4.32 -6.29 -0.75
CA LEU A 386 -5.35 -5.25 -0.93
C LEU A 386 -5.58 -4.89 -2.39
N VAL A 387 -4.57 -4.94 -3.26
CA VAL A 387 -4.77 -4.76 -4.71
C VAL A 387 -5.78 -5.77 -5.25
N ALA A 388 -5.62 -7.04 -4.89
CA ALA A 388 -6.53 -8.11 -5.31
C ALA A 388 -7.90 -8.00 -4.63
N ALA A 389 -7.94 -7.70 -3.33
CA ALA A 389 -9.17 -7.57 -2.56
C ALA A 389 -10.10 -6.46 -3.09
N VAL A 390 -9.52 -5.32 -3.49
CA VAL A 390 -10.29 -4.24 -4.14
C VAL A 390 -10.88 -4.70 -5.46
N ILE A 391 -10.13 -5.47 -6.26
CA ILE A 391 -10.64 -5.99 -7.53
C ILE A 391 -11.77 -7.00 -7.30
N GLU A 392 -11.66 -7.87 -6.29
CA GLU A 392 -12.75 -8.81 -5.95
C GLU A 392 -14.04 -8.07 -5.57
N ALA A 393 -13.93 -6.94 -4.84
CA ALA A 393 -15.07 -6.13 -4.45
C ALA A 393 -15.57 -5.19 -5.56
N CYS A 394 -14.71 -4.78 -6.49
CA CYS A 394 -14.96 -3.69 -7.43
C CYS A 394 -14.59 -4.08 -8.87
N HIS A 395 -15.43 -4.90 -9.52
CA HIS A 395 -15.29 -5.31 -10.92
C HIS A 395 -16.65 -5.52 -11.59
N ASP A 396 -16.61 -5.75 -12.89
CA ASP A 396 -17.72 -6.30 -13.67
C ASP A 396 -17.17 -7.25 -14.77
N GLU A 397 -18.03 -7.72 -15.63
CA GLU A 397 -17.66 -8.65 -16.73
C GLU A 397 -16.63 -8.06 -17.70
N THR A 398 -16.56 -6.73 -17.83
CA THR A 398 -15.67 -6.04 -18.76
C THR A 398 -14.29 -5.75 -18.17
N GLY A 399 -14.16 -5.68 -16.83
CA GLY A 399 -12.90 -5.38 -16.19
C GLY A 399 -13.01 -4.80 -14.78
N ILE A 400 -11.97 -4.11 -14.38
CA ILE A 400 -11.84 -3.52 -13.04
C ILE A 400 -12.67 -2.23 -12.91
N LYS A 401 -13.13 -1.91 -11.69
CA LYS A 401 -13.78 -0.66 -11.32
C LYS A 401 -13.04 -0.03 -10.14
N TRP A 402 -11.92 0.63 -10.39
CA TRP A 402 -11.14 1.22 -9.31
C TRP A 402 -11.88 2.31 -8.56
N PRO A 403 -11.88 2.30 -7.22
CA PRO A 403 -12.11 3.51 -6.43
C PRO A 403 -11.12 4.60 -6.85
N GLU A 404 -11.58 5.84 -6.98
CA GLU A 404 -10.77 6.93 -7.54
C GLU A 404 -9.47 7.17 -6.75
N ALA A 405 -9.50 6.96 -5.42
CA ALA A 405 -8.36 7.18 -4.53
C ALA A 405 -7.12 6.33 -4.87
N ILE A 406 -7.33 5.13 -5.43
CA ILE A 406 -6.26 4.16 -5.73
C ILE A 406 -6.15 3.81 -7.20
N ALA A 407 -7.00 4.35 -8.06
CA ALA A 407 -6.92 4.12 -9.50
C ALA A 407 -5.52 4.45 -10.04
N PRO A 408 -4.93 3.63 -10.92
CA PRO A 408 -3.57 3.86 -11.41
C PRO A 408 -3.45 5.18 -12.17
N PHE A 409 -4.52 5.59 -12.84
CA PHE A 409 -4.73 6.89 -13.43
C PHE A 409 -6.15 7.36 -13.09
N ARG A 410 -6.33 8.65 -12.87
CA ARG A 410 -7.65 9.24 -12.61
C ARG A 410 -8.48 9.32 -13.88
N VAL A 411 -7.83 9.66 -14.99
CA VAL A 411 -8.45 9.92 -16.29
C VAL A 411 -7.71 9.18 -17.39
N ILE A 412 -8.44 8.62 -18.37
CA ILE A 412 -7.89 8.19 -19.65
C ILE A 412 -8.51 9.01 -20.80
N ILE A 413 -7.68 9.52 -21.70
CA ILE A 413 -8.11 10.14 -22.94
C ILE A 413 -8.10 9.09 -24.04
N LEU A 414 -9.24 8.87 -24.70
CA LEU A 414 -9.40 7.96 -25.83
C LEU A 414 -9.53 8.78 -27.11
N ASN A 415 -8.46 8.85 -27.90
CA ASN A 415 -8.52 9.40 -29.26
C ASN A 415 -9.19 8.36 -30.17
N LEU A 416 -10.43 8.60 -30.58
CA LEU A 416 -11.24 7.65 -31.34
C LEU A 416 -10.93 7.62 -32.84
N LYS A 417 -10.13 8.58 -33.33
CA LYS A 417 -9.73 8.66 -34.75
C LYS A 417 -8.31 9.23 -34.88
N GLN A 418 -7.33 8.39 -34.57
CA GLN A 418 -5.92 8.75 -34.72
C GLN A 418 -5.61 9.11 -36.18
N GLY A 419 -4.82 10.16 -36.38
CA GLY A 419 -4.48 10.70 -37.72
C GLY A 419 -5.50 11.73 -38.25
N ASP A 420 -6.61 11.98 -37.57
CA ASP A 420 -7.52 13.10 -37.85
C ASP A 420 -7.04 14.35 -37.12
N ALA A 421 -6.65 15.38 -37.86
CA ALA A 421 -5.96 16.55 -37.32
C ALA A 421 -6.74 17.25 -36.19
N ALA A 422 -8.08 17.34 -36.29
CA ALA A 422 -8.89 17.95 -35.24
C ALA A 422 -8.98 17.11 -33.99
N THR A 423 -9.13 15.79 -34.14
CA THR A 423 -9.19 14.83 -33.04
C THR A 423 -7.83 14.73 -32.31
N ASP A 424 -6.73 14.69 -33.07
CA ASP A 424 -5.38 14.68 -32.53
C ASP A 424 -5.10 15.97 -31.75
N ALA A 425 -5.36 17.14 -32.33
CA ALA A 425 -5.15 18.44 -31.69
C ALA A 425 -5.96 18.59 -30.38
N ALA A 426 -7.23 18.18 -30.38
CA ALA A 426 -8.08 18.22 -29.18
C ALA A 426 -7.58 17.26 -28.08
N SER A 427 -7.17 16.04 -28.45
CA SER A 427 -6.62 15.06 -27.53
C SER A 427 -5.28 15.53 -26.90
N GLU A 428 -4.39 16.11 -27.71
CA GLU A 428 -3.12 16.68 -27.26
C GLU A 428 -3.34 17.87 -26.31
N ARG A 429 -4.28 18.74 -26.63
CA ARG A 429 -4.65 19.86 -25.76
C ARG A 429 -5.14 19.38 -24.40
N LEU A 430 -6.10 18.45 -24.36
CA LEU A 430 -6.62 17.87 -23.13
C LEU A 430 -5.49 17.22 -22.32
N TYR A 431 -4.64 16.43 -22.97
CA TYR A 431 -3.51 15.78 -22.31
C TYR A 431 -2.55 16.80 -21.69
N GLY A 432 -2.21 17.86 -22.42
CA GLY A 432 -1.34 18.94 -21.96
C GLY A 432 -1.93 19.70 -20.77
N GLU A 433 -3.21 20.13 -20.86
CA GLU A 433 -3.88 20.90 -19.82
C GLU A 433 -4.11 20.07 -18.55
N LEU A 434 -4.56 18.81 -18.65
CA LEU A 434 -4.72 17.90 -17.49
C LEU A 434 -3.38 17.60 -16.81
N THR A 435 -2.32 17.36 -17.60
CA THR A 435 -0.98 17.16 -17.06
C THR A 435 -0.45 18.39 -16.34
N ALA A 436 -0.67 19.58 -16.89
CA ALA A 436 -0.28 20.84 -16.27
C ALA A 436 -1.05 21.09 -14.95
N ALA A 437 -2.29 20.60 -14.85
CA ALA A 437 -3.09 20.62 -13.63
C ALA A 437 -2.75 19.47 -12.65
N HIS A 438 -1.66 18.74 -12.85
CA HIS A 438 -1.21 17.61 -12.02
C HIS A 438 -2.21 16.45 -11.90
N VAL A 439 -3.08 16.28 -12.90
CA VAL A 439 -4.01 15.15 -12.96
C VAL A 439 -3.28 13.90 -13.44
N ASP A 440 -3.48 12.78 -12.75
CA ASP A 440 -3.00 11.47 -13.20
C ASP A 440 -3.75 11.04 -14.47
N VAL A 441 -3.22 11.37 -15.64
CA VAL A 441 -3.85 11.12 -16.95
C VAL A 441 -3.04 10.13 -17.80
N LEU A 442 -3.76 9.16 -18.40
CA LEU A 442 -3.22 8.27 -19.42
C LEU A 442 -3.80 8.67 -20.78
N TYR A 443 -2.97 8.81 -21.82
CA TYR A 443 -3.43 9.09 -23.15
C TYR A 443 -3.32 7.86 -24.05
N HIS A 444 -4.47 7.38 -24.55
CA HIS A 444 -4.53 6.26 -25.49
C HIS A 444 -4.37 6.80 -26.92
N ASP A 445 -3.12 6.94 -27.30
CA ASP A 445 -2.65 7.49 -28.60
C ASP A 445 -2.28 6.42 -29.64
N ARG A 446 -2.56 5.12 -29.40
CA ARG A 446 -2.31 4.06 -30.37
C ARG A 446 -3.33 4.13 -31.51
N ASP A 447 -2.90 3.82 -32.74
CA ASP A 447 -3.81 3.65 -33.87
C ASP A 447 -4.52 2.29 -33.78
N GLU A 448 -5.63 2.28 -33.05
CA GLU A 448 -6.47 1.12 -32.82
C GLU A 448 -7.94 1.48 -33.04
N ARG A 449 -8.76 0.48 -33.39
CA ARG A 449 -10.20 0.67 -33.54
C ARG A 449 -10.84 1.13 -32.20
N PRO A 450 -11.87 2.01 -32.23
CA PRO A 450 -12.51 2.51 -31.01
C PRO A 450 -12.95 1.40 -30.04
N GLY A 451 -13.49 0.28 -30.54
CA GLY A 451 -13.89 -0.85 -29.71
C GLY A 451 -12.73 -1.48 -28.91
N ALA A 452 -11.52 -1.57 -29.49
CA ALA A 452 -10.35 -2.04 -28.78
C ALA A 452 -9.90 -1.05 -27.71
N LYS A 453 -9.97 0.25 -27.97
CA LYS A 453 -9.64 1.31 -27.00
C LYS A 453 -10.59 1.27 -25.81
N PHE A 454 -11.89 1.10 -26.04
CA PHE A 454 -12.87 0.92 -24.96
C PHE A 454 -12.59 -0.34 -24.13
N ALA A 455 -12.36 -1.48 -24.80
CA ALA A 455 -12.05 -2.73 -24.12
C ALA A 455 -10.80 -2.62 -23.23
N THR A 456 -9.76 -1.93 -23.72
CA THR A 456 -8.56 -1.64 -22.93
C THR A 456 -8.87 -0.77 -21.72
N ALA A 457 -9.58 0.35 -21.91
CA ALA A 457 -9.91 1.28 -20.84
C ALA A 457 -10.80 0.67 -19.75
N ASP A 458 -11.78 -0.15 -20.17
CA ASP A 458 -12.69 -0.85 -19.25
C ASP A 458 -11.95 -1.98 -18.51
N LEU A 459 -11.08 -2.74 -19.19
CA LEU A 459 -10.28 -3.80 -18.56
C LEU A 459 -9.38 -3.25 -17.47
N ILE A 460 -8.61 -2.17 -17.75
CA ILE A 460 -7.71 -1.56 -16.77
C ILE A 460 -8.42 -0.70 -15.73
N GLY A 461 -9.71 -0.41 -15.94
CA GLY A 461 -10.60 0.14 -14.95
C GLY A 461 -10.40 1.61 -14.60
N ILE A 462 -9.97 2.46 -15.56
CA ILE A 462 -9.75 3.87 -15.26
C ILE A 462 -11.10 4.56 -14.98
N PRO A 463 -11.25 5.27 -13.84
CA PRO A 463 -12.55 5.82 -13.38
C PRO A 463 -13.22 6.77 -14.37
N TRP A 464 -12.45 7.63 -15.01
CA TRP A 464 -12.97 8.62 -15.93
C TRP A 464 -12.35 8.47 -17.33
N GLN A 465 -13.20 8.36 -18.35
CA GLN A 465 -12.80 8.17 -19.73
C GLN A 465 -13.28 9.38 -20.55
N ILE A 466 -12.35 10.16 -21.11
CA ILE A 466 -12.65 11.26 -22.01
C ILE A 466 -12.54 10.73 -23.45
N LEU A 467 -13.66 10.69 -24.15
CA LEU A 467 -13.78 10.20 -25.51
C LEU A 467 -13.71 11.38 -26.48
N VAL A 468 -12.65 11.41 -27.27
CA VAL A 468 -12.45 12.47 -28.29
C VAL A 468 -12.68 11.88 -29.65
N GLY A 469 -13.76 12.31 -30.32
CA GLY A 469 -14.12 11.82 -31.63
C GLY A 469 -14.70 12.93 -32.53
N PRO A 470 -14.69 12.74 -33.88
CA PRO A 470 -15.07 13.76 -34.83
C PRO A 470 -16.49 14.30 -34.64
N LYS A 471 -17.43 13.43 -34.27
CA LYS A 471 -18.84 13.82 -34.07
C LYS A 471 -18.99 14.82 -32.91
N GLY A 472 -18.40 14.54 -31.76
CA GLY A 472 -18.46 15.45 -30.62
C GLY A 472 -17.73 16.77 -30.90
N LEU A 473 -16.55 16.69 -31.55
CA LEU A 473 -15.75 17.87 -31.88
C LEU A 473 -16.46 18.79 -32.88
N ALA A 474 -17.32 18.28 -33.78
CA ALA A 474 -18.13 19.09 -34.65
C ALA A 474 -19.13 19.97 -33.86
N GLU A 475 -19.51 19.59 -32.66
CA GLU A 475 -20.33 20.33 -31.70
C GLU A 475 -19.47 21.09 -30.64
N GLY A 476 -18.15 21.07 -30.76
CA GLY A 476 -17.21 21.66 -29.79
C GLY A 476 -17.16 20.91 -28.46
N LYS A 477 -17.52 19.62 -28.42
CA LYS A 477 -17.67 18.81 -27.21
C LYS A 477 -16.87 17.51 -27.27
N VAL A 478 -16.62 16.98 -26.09
CA VAL A 478 -16.09 15.61 -25.83
C VAL A 478 -17.05 14.89 -24.91
N GLU A 479 -17.05 13.57 -24.96
CA GLU A 479 -17.87 12.75 -24.09
C GLU A 479 -17.05 12.28 -22.88
N LEU A 480 -17.56 12.54 -21.67
CA LEU A 480 -17.00 12.01 -20.42
C LEU A 480 -17.83 10.82 -19.97
N LYS A 481 -17.20 9.65 -19.85
CA LYS A 481 -17.81 8.41 -19.33
C LYS A 481 -17.27 8.11 -17.92
N CYS A 482 -18.16 7.84 -16.98
CA CYS A 482 -17.82 7.26 -15.67
C CYS A 482 -17.75 5.74 -15.79
N ARG A 483 -16.64 5.12 -15.30
CA ARG A 483 -16.47 3.66 -15.32
C ARG A 483 -17.33 2.93 -14.29
N ALA A 484 -17.60 3.59 -13.16
CA ALA A 484 -18.32 2.97 -12.04
C ALA A 484 -19.78 2.64 -12.38
N ASP A 485 -20.51 3.59 -12.96
CA ASP A 485 -21.96 3.49 -13.25
C ASP A 485 -22.29 3.53 -14.74
N GLY A 486 -21.30 3.75 -15.61
CA GLY A 486 -21.49 3.86 -17.06
C GLY A 486 -22.13 5.18 -17.52
N SER A 487 -22.37 6.13 -16.61
CA SER A 487 -22.96 7.44 -16.97
C SER A 487 -22.09 8.23 -17.95
N ARG A 488 -22.75 9.02 -18.83
CA ARG A 488 -22.08 9.78 -19.88
C ARG A 488 -22.56 11.22 -19.89
N THR A 489 -21.64 12.15 -20.09
CA THR A 489 -21.92 13.58 -20.12
C THR A 489 -21.13 14.24 -21.25
N MET A 490 -21.78 15.09 -22.03
CA MET A 490 -21.13 15.91 -23.08
C MET A 490 -20.61 17.20 -22.46
N LEU A 491 -19.31 17.45 -22.58
CA LEU A 491 -18.63 18.63 -22.04
C LEU A 491 -17.80 19.32 -23.12
N THR A 492 -17.62 20.62 -23.01
CA THR A 492 -16.57 21.31 -23.77
C THR A 492 -15.19 20.87 -23.26
N LEU A 493 -14.13 21.08 -24.05
CA LEU A 493 -12.77 20.75 -23.63
C LEU A 493 -12.41 21.46 -22.32
N THR A 494 -12.80 22.73 -22.18
CA THR A 494 -12.52 23.54 -20.97
C THR A 494 -13.25 23.00 -19.74
N GLU A 495 -14.51 22.60 -19.86
CA GLU A 495 -15.29 21.99 -18.77
C GLU A 495 -14.68 20.63 -18.37
N ALA A 496 -14.26 19.83 -19.37
CA ALA A 496 -13.62 18.54 -19.11
C ALA A 496 -12.30 18.68 -18.30
N VAL A 497 -11.49 19.70 -18.59
CA VAL A 497 -10.28 20.00 -17.81
C VAL A 497 -10.66 20.53 -16.42
N ALA A 498 -11.57 21.51 -16.34
CA ALA A 498 -11.97 22.14 -15.08
C ALA A 498 -12.54 21.14 -14.05
N ARG A 499 -13.20 20.07 -14.52
CA ARG A 499 -13.73 19.01 -13.65
C ARG A 499 -12.65 18.30 -12.82
N PHE A 500 -11.42 18.23 -13.31
CA PHE A 500 -10.32 17.48 -12.68
C PHE A 500 -9.22 18.39 -12.15
N ALA A 501 -9.08 19.59 -12.66
CA ALA A 501 -8.15 20.60 -12.18
C ALA A 501 -8.68 21.19 -10.85
N ARG A 502 -8.15 20.72 -9.71
CA ARG A 502 -8.41 21.28 -8.38
C ARG A 502 -7.12 21.40 -7.60
#